data_6c3a00cf523ea07bc9871bfeb152a6fd
#
_entry.id   6c3a00cf523ea07bc9871bfeb152a6fd
#
_cell.length_a   1.000
_cell.length_b   1.000
_cell.length_c   1.000
_cell.angle_alpha   90.00
_cell.angle_beta   90.00
_cell.angle_gamma   90.00
#
_symmetry.space_group_name_H-M   'P 1'
#
loop_
_entity.id
_entity.type
_entity.pdbx_description
1 polymer ?
#
loop_
_entity_poly.entity_id
_entity_poly.type
_entity_poly.pdbx_seq_one_letter_code
_entity_poly.pdbx_strand_id
1 'polypeptide(L)'
;MEQPGFKSGFVSIVGKPNVGKSSLINKLMNENISIITAKAQTTRHRIMGILNGENYQIVYSDTPGILEPKYTLHDAMMSYVKVSLDDADLILLVVSIEDKYEPDLFDRFLKIQTPILLVLNKIDLGKGSQVHDKVTYWKESLKNIHEFVTVSAKTGQQVELLLPKILDLLPVHPPYFPQDEYTDRSERFFASEIIREKIFLNYEQEIPYSTEVSITSFKEEADIIRISATIYVERDSQKGIIIGKAASSIKKVGVEARRDMESFFGKKIFIETHVKVADNWRKQSLKLKQFGYLE
;
A
#
# COMPACT_ATOMS: atom_id res chain seq x y z
N MET A 1 -35.55 -11.37 17.17
CA MET A 1 -34.16 -10.93 16.98
C MET A 1 -34.07 -10.47 15.54
N GLU A 2 -33.90 -9.18 15.33
CA GLU A 2 -33.67 -8.64 13.99
C GLU A 2 -32.38 -9.26 13.46
N GLN A 3 -32.38 -9.80 12.24
CA GLN A 3 -31.15 -10.23 11.59
C GLN A 3 -30.25 -9.00 11.47
N PRO A 4 -28.97 -9.07 11.91
CA PRO A 4 -28.07 -7.96 11.73
C PRO A 4 -28.02 -7.63 10.24
N GLY A 5 -28.32 -6.38 9.89
CA GLY A 5 -28.26 -5.91 8.50
C GLY A 5 -26.86 -6.13 7.92
N PHE A 6 -26.77 -6.29 6.60
CA PHE A 6 -25.48 -6.38 5.90
C PHE A 6 -24.67 -5.10 6.14
N LYS A 7 -23.39 -5.26 6.53
CA LYS A 7 -22.49 -4.14 6.80
C LYS A 7 -21.51 -3.96 5.66
N SER A 8 -21.44 -2.75 5.13
CA SER A 8 -20.48 -2.43 4.08
C SER A 8 -19.97 -1.00 4.21
N GLY A 9 -18.71 -0.79 3.91
CA GLY A 9 -18.12 0.55 3.96
C GLY A 9 -16.65 0.59 3.53
N PHE A 10 -16.19 1.82 3.31
CA PHE A 10 -14.82 2.13 2.94
C PHE A 10 -13.96 2.37 4.18
N VAL A 11 -12.85 1.64 4.28
CA VAL A 11 -11.90 1.70 5.39
C VAL A 11 -10.57 2.23 4.89
N SER A 12 -10.27 3.49 5.19
CA SER A 12 -9.03 4.14 4.77
C SER A 12 -7.89 3.80 5.74
N ILE A 13 -6.80 3.21 5.23
CA ILE A 13 -5.61 2.88 6.03
C ILE A 13 -4.56 3.96 5.80
N VAL A 14 -4.34 4.80 6.81
CA VAL A 14 -3.46 5.96 6.73
C VAL A 14 -2.42 5.97 7.84
N GLY A 15 -1.34 6.72 7.65
CA GLY A 15 -0.25 6.86 8.61
C GLY A 15 1.06 7.20 7.91
N LYS A 16 2.12 7.40 8.68
CA LYS A 16 3.46 7.72 8.17
C LYS A 16 4.00 6.63 7.23
N PRO A 17 5.00 6.93 6.41
CA PRO A 17 5.74 5.88 5.71
C PRO A 17 6.30 4.85 6.70
N ASN A 18 6.36 3.58 6.28
CA ASN A 18 6.97 2.46 7.02
C ASN A 18 6.32 2.10 8.36
N VAL A 19 5.15 2.61 8.71
CA VAL A 19 4.41 2.16 9.91
C VAL A 19 3.79 0.77 9.77
N GLY A 20 3.79 0.20 8.55
CA GLY A 20 3.30 -1.15 8.25
C GLY A 20 1.87 -1.21 7.72
N LYS A 21 1.37 -0.16 7.04
CA LYS A 21 0.03 -0.13 6.41
C LYS A 21 -0.18 -1.28 5.41
N SER A 22 0.71 -1.41 4.43
CA SER A 22 0.64 -2.46 3.40
C SER A 22 0.80 -3.87 3.99
N SER A 23 1.61 -4.03 5.04
CA SER A 23 1.69 -5.30 5.77
C SER A 23 0.39 -5.62 6.50
N LEU A 24 -0.27 -4.60 7.06
CA LEU A 24 -1.54 -4.76 7.78
C LEU A 24 -2.66 -5.14 6.83
N ILE A 25 -2.80 -4.46 5.69
CA ILE A 25 -3.86 -4.80 4.71
C ILE A 25 -3.66 -6.21 4.14
N ASN A 26 -2.42 -6.60 3.79
CA ASN A 26 -2.15 -7.95 3.32
C ASN A 26 -2.54 -9.02 4.37
N LYS A 27 -2.36 -8.73 5.66
CA LYS A 27 -2.81 -9.62 6.75
C LYS A 27 -4.33 -9.64 6.90
N LEU A 28 -5.00 -8.50 6.80
CA LEU A 28 -6.47 -8.40 6.87
C LEU A 28 -7.15 -9.08 5.70
N MET A 29 -6.57 -8.97 4.50
CA MET A 29 -7.07 -9.60 3.28
C MET A 29 -6.69 -11.07 3.17
N ASN A 30 -5.69 -11.52 3.94
CA ASN A 30 -5.00 -12.82 3.78
C ASN A 30 -4.46 -13.03 2.35
N GLU A 31 -4.12 -11.93 1.66
CA GLU A 31 -3.66 -11.89 0.28
C GLU A 31 -2.60 -10.78 0.11
N ASN A 32 -1.71 -10.95 -0.86
CA ASN A 32 -0.67 -9.96 -1.15
C ASN A 32 -1.15 -8.94 -2.20
N ILE A 33 -2.01 -8.01 -1.78
CA ILE A 33 -2.52 -6.95 -2.66
C ILE A 33 -1.63 -5.70 -2.72
N SER A 34 -0.69 -5.57 -1.80
CA SER A 34 0.25 -4.45 -1.75
C SER A 34 1.67 -4.95 -1.55
N ILE A 35 2.63 -4.35 -2.25
CA ILE A 35 4.05 -4.68 -2.07
C ILE A 35 4.57 -4.17 -0.72
N ILE A 36 5.51 -4.91 -0.14
CA ILE A 36 6.06 -4.62 1.18
C ILE A 36 7.57 -4.48 1.09
N THR A 37 8.09 -3.31 1.46
CA THR A 37 9.54 -3.11 1.65
C THR A 37 9.79 -2.26 2.90
N ALA A 38 11.03 -2.31 3.41
CA ALA A 38 11.45 -1.46 4.53
C ALA A 38 11.68 0.01 4.10
N LYS A 39 11.62 0.31 2.81
CA LYS A 39 11.88 1.65 2.27
C LYS A 39 10.62 2.50 2.24
N ALA A 40 10.77 3.81 2.45
CA ALA A 40 9.66 4.74 2.31
C ALA A 40 9.15 4.80 0.85
N GLN A 41 7.95 5.30 0.62
CA GLN A 41 7.34 5.45 -0.71
C GLN A 41 7.21 4.12 -1.48
N THR A 42 7.07 3.00 -0.78
CA THR A 42 6.79 1.69 -1.38
C THR A 42 5.41 1.73 -2.04
N THR A 43 4.37 2.14 -1.34
CA THR A 43 3.04 2.38 -1.89
C THR A 43 2.98 3.79 -2.48
N ARG A 44 2.69 3.90 -3.78
CA ARG A 44 2.57 5.18 -4.50
C ARG A 44 1.16 5.46 -5.01
N HIS A 45 0.37 4.42 -5.21
CA HIS A 45 -1.02 4.49 -5.63
C HIS A 45 -1.96 4.19 -4.46
N ARG A 46 -3.21 4.62 -4.54
CA ARG A 46 -4.28 4.07 -3.72
C ARG A 46 -4.64 2.70 -4.29
N ILE A 47 -4.65 1.67 -3.46
CA ILE A 47 -5.02 0.29 -3.84
C ILE A 47 -6.22 -0.09 -3.00
N MET A 48 -7.32 -0.49 -3.65
CA MET A 48 -8.48 -1.02 -2.95
C MET A 48 -8.39 -2.54 -2.84
N GLY A 49 -8.60 -3.04 -1.62
CA GLY A 49 -8.78 -4.46 -1.33
C GLY A 49 -10.20 -4.70 -0.82
N ILE A 50 -10.93 -5.59 -1.46
CA ILE A 50 -12.34 -5.88 -1.17
C ILE A 50 -12.42 -7.20 -0.41
N LEU A 51 -12.75 -7.11 0.88
CA LEU A 51 -12.93 -8.27 1.74
C LEU A 51 -14.42 -8.59 1.86
N ASN A 52 -14.82 -9.72 1.33
CA ASN A 52 -16.19 -10.21 1.38
C ASN A 52 -16.37 -11.24 2.50
N GLY A 53 -17.45 -11.14 3.26
CA GLY A 53 -17.90 -12.12 4.23
C GLY A 53 -19.39 -12.40 4.06
N GLU A 54 -19.93 -13.32 4.85
CA GLU A 54 -21.33 -13.75 4.74
C GLU A 54 -22.31 -12.56 4.89
N ASN A 55 -22.03 -11.64 5.83
CA ASN A 55 -22.90 -10.49 6.16
C ASN A 55 -22.18 -9.15 6.12
N TYR A 56 -21.05 -9.07 5.41
CA TYR A 56 -20.30 -7.82 5.29
C TYR A 56 -19.46 -7.75 4.00
N GLN A 57 -19.15 -6.53 3.60
CA GLN A 57 -18.12 -6.21 2.62
C GLN A 57 -17.31 -5.01 3.11
N ILE A 58 -16.00 -5.16 3.23
CA ILE A 58 -15.09 -4.09 3.62
C ILE A 58 -14.22 -3.72 2.44
N VAL A 59 -14.24 -2.44 2.06
CA VAL A 59 -13.38 -1.90 1.01
C VAL A 59 -12.21 -1.18 1.66
N TYR A 60 -11.11 -1.88 1.85
CA TYR A 60 -9.88 -1.29 2.37
C TYR A 60 -9.20 -0.43 1.31
N SER A 61 -8.72 0.75 1.69
CA SER A 61 -7.86 1.58 0.86
C SER A 61 -6.45 1.61 1.45
N ASP A 62 -5.49 0.90 0.85
CA ASP A 62 -4.06 1.12 1.13
C ASP A 62 -3.61 2.42 0.47
N THR A 63 -3.01 3.29 1.24
CA THR A 63 -2.61 4.61 0.78
C THR A 63 -1.10 4.83 0.90
N PRO A 64 -0.53 5.70 0.06
CA PRO A 64 0.81 6.21 0.30
C PRO A 64 0.98 6.70 1.74
N GLY A 65 2.19 6.58 2.28
CA GLY A 65 2.50 7.18 3.58
C GLY A 65 2.33 8.69 3.53
N ILE A 66 1.73 9.27 4.58
CA ILE A 66 1.60 10.72 4.70
C ILE A 66 2.98 11.34 4.78
N LEU A 67 3.28 12.28 3.90
CA LEU A 67 4.56 12.96 3.81
C LEU A 67 4.36 14.43 3.41
N GLU A 68 5.38 15.23 3.60
CA GLU A 68 5.42 16.59 3.06
C GLU A 68 5.82 16.55 1.58
N PRO A 69 4.99 17.09 0.65
CA PRO A 69 5.28 17.08 -0.78
C PRO A 69 6.53 17.90 -1.13
N LYS A 70 7.43 17.33 -1.93
CA LYS A 70 8.65 18.00 -2.41
C LYS A 70 8.70 18.14 -3.93
N TYR A 71 7.85 17.42 -4.64
CA TYR A 71 7.73 17.45 -6.10
C TYR A 71 6.40 16.81 -6.53
N THR A 72 6.00 17.00 -7.78
CA THR A 72 4.67 16.70 -8.30
C THR A 72 4.18 15.26 -8.07
N LEU A 73 5.08 14.26 -8.09
CA LEU A 73 4.70 12.89 -7.71
C LEU A 73 4.22 12.81 -6.24
N HIS A 74 4.87 13.55 -5.32
CA HIS A 74 4.42 13.58 -3.93
C HIS A 74 3.06 14.28 -3.80
N ASP A 75 2.79 15.32 -4.60
CA ASP A 75 1.46 15.95 -4.63
C ASP A 75 0.39 14.95 -5.08
N ALA A 76 0.67 14.18 -6.14
CA ALA A 76 -0.21 13.11 -6.61
C ALA A 76 -0.44 12.03 -5.54
N MET A 77 0.62 11.58 -4.85
CA MET A 77 0.50 10.63 -3.74
C MET A 77 -0.37 11.19 -2.61
N MET A 78 -0.23 12.47 -2.26
CA MET A 78 -1.06 13.09 -1.21
C MET A 78 -2.51 13.31 -1.65
N SER A 79 -2.77 13.49 -2.94
CA SER A 79 -4.15 13.52 -3.46
C SER A 79 -4.86 12.18 -3.25
N TYR A 80 -4.18 11.04 -3.45
CA TYR A 80 -4.74 9.72 -3.13
C TYR A 80 -5.07 9.55 -1.65
N VAL A 81 -4.20 10.05 -0.75
CA VAL A 81 -4.49 10.05 0.68
C VAL A 81 -5.73 10.89 0.99
N LYS A 82 -5.83 12.08 0.39
CA LYS A 82 -6.99 12.97 0.58
C LYS A 82 -8.29 12.31 0.11
N VAL A 83 -8.33 11.80 -1.12
CA VAL A 83 -9.50 11.10 -1.67
C VAL A 83 -9.90 9.92 -0.79
N SER A 84 -8.90 9.13 -0.32
CA SER A 84 -9.18 8.01 0.57
C SER A 84 -9.79 8.43 1.91
N LEU A 85 -9.40 9.59 2.45
CA LEU A 85 -9.98 10.13 3.68
C LEU A 85 -11.39 10.70 3.45
N ASP A 86 -11.60 11.35 2.30
CA ASP A 86 -12.90 11.94 1.95
C ASP A 86 -13.98 10.87 1.69
N ASP A 87 -13.57 9.69 1.16
CA ASP A 87 -14.46 8.55 0.89
C ASP A 87 -14.72 7.65 2.12
N ALA A 88 -13.96 7.80 3.21
CA ALA A 88 -13.92 6.81 4.28
C ALA A 88 -15.16 6.84 5.19
N ASP A 89 -15.75 5.68 5.45
CA ASP A 89 -16.69 5.43 6.55
C ASP A 89 -15.98 5.17 7.88
N LEU A 90 -14.73 4.68 7.80
CA LEU A 90 -13.85 4.41 8.94
C LEU A 90 -12.39 4.68 8.55
N ILE A 91 -11.63 5.29 9.46
CA ILE A 91 -10.20 5.52 9.30
C ILE A 91 -9.43 4.59 10.23
N LEU A 92 -8.54 3.76 9.68
CA LEU A 92 -7.50 3.06 10.42
C LEU A 92 -6.25 3.94 10.43
N LEU A 93 -6.04 4.68 11.51
CA LEU A 93 -4.84 5.48 11.69
C LEU A 93 -3.73 4.60 12.27
N VAL A 94 -2.80 4.18 11.40
CA VAL A 94 -1.71 3.28 11.78
C VAL A 94 -0.50 4.08 12.24
N VAL A 95 -0.05 3.81 13.45
CA VAL A 95 1.17 4.36 14.04
C VAL A 95 2.08 3.22 14.50
N SER A 96 3.39 3.44 14.46
CA SER A 96 4.37 2.49 14.99
C SER A 96 4.61 2.74 16.48
N ILE A 97 5.02 1.71 17.22
CA ILE A 97 5.48 1.84 18.61
C ILE A 97 6.64 2.84 18.74
N GLU A 98 7.41 3.05 17.66
CA GLU A 98 8.53 3.98 17.61
C GLU A 98 8.10 5.43 17.35
N ASP A 99 6.88 5.65 16.81
CA ASP A 99 6.42 6.97 16.41
C ASP A 99 6.17 7.90 17.60
N LYS A 100 6.30 9.19 17.31
CA LYS A 100 5.90 10.29 18.19
C LYS A 100 4.83 11.12 17.50
N TYR A 101 4.06 11.84 18.31
CA TYR A 101 3.09 12.80 17.80
C TYR A 101 3.82 13.97 17.13
N GLU A 102 3.44 14.28 15.91
CA GLU A 102 3.92 15.40 15.12
C GLU A 102 2.70 16.25 14.73
N PRO A 103 2.53 17.46 15.32
CA PRO A 103 1.34 18.28 15.09
C PRO A 103 1.05 18.52 13.61
N ASP A 104 2.05 18.86 12.80
CA ASP A 104 1.89 19.13 11.36
C ASP A 104 1.28 17.96 10.58
N LEU A 105 1.44 16.74 11.10
CA LEU A 105 0.95 15.53 10.48
C LEU A 105 -0.35 15.05 11.09
N PHE A 106 -0.49 15.11 12.42
CA PHE A 106 -1.60 14.48 13.14
C PHE A 106 -2.75 15.42 13.49
N ASP A 107 -2.53 16.76 13.56
CA ASP A 107 -3.58 17.73 13.92
C ASP A 107 -4.75 17.73 12.94
N ARG A 108 -4.53 17.33 11.70
CA ARG A 108 -5.59 17.16 10.71
C ARG A 108 -6.66 16.15 11.14
N PHE A 109 -6.25 15.09 11.85
CA PHE A 109 -7.17 14.05 12.33
C PHE A 109 -8.06 14.54 13.47
N LEU A 110 -7.67 15.57 14.22
CA LEU A 110 -8.49 16.16 15.28
C LEU A 110 -9.78 16.82 14.75
N LYS A 111 -9.80 17.15 13.45
CA LYS A 111 -10.93 17.86 12.80
C LYS A 111 -11.82 16.93 11.98
N ILE A 112 -11.45 15.65 11.81
CA ILE A 112 -12.19 14.68 11.03
C ILE A 112 -13.38 14.17 11.85
N GLN A 113 -14.55 14.09 11.23
CA GLN A 113 -15.77 13.56 11.84
C GLN A 113 -15.90 12.04 11.68
N THR A 114 -15.30 11.48 10.62
CA THR A 114 -15.27 10.04 10.37
C THR A 114 -14.66 9.31 11.56
N PRO A 115 -15.24 8.20 12.05
CA PRO A 115 -14.68 7.41 13.13
C PRO A 115 -13.23 7.03 12.88
N ILE A 116 -12.38 7.16 13.92
CA ILE A 116 -10.97 6.79 13.85
C ILE A 116 -10.71 5.62 14.79
N LEU A 117 -10.22 4.51 14.25
CA LEU A 117 -9.63 3.40 14.97
C LEU A 117 -8.12 3.54 14.90
N LEU A 118 -7.47 3.83 16.02
CA LEU A 118 -6.02 3.95 16.07
C LEU A 118 -5.39 2.56 16.24
N VAL A 119 -4.52 2.20 15.30
CA VAL A 119 -3.80 0.93 15.28
C VAL A 119 -2.33 1.15 15.64
N LEU A 120 -1.94 0.78 16.87
CA LEU A 120 -0.54 0.77 17.29
C LEU A 120 0.12 -0.50 16.78
N ASN A 121 0.89 -0.37 15.70
CA ASN A 121 1.56 -1.48 15.04
C ASN A 121 3.01 -1.66 15.53
N LYS A 122 3.61 -2.78 15.13
CA LYS A 122 4.98 -3.20 15.45
C LYS A 122 5.20 -3.44 16.96
N ILE A 123 4.18 -3.94 17.65
CA ILE A 123 4.31 -4.26 19.09
C ILE A 123 5.34 -5.37 19.36
N ASP A 124 5.72 -6.14 18.34
CA ASP A 124 6.83 -7.11 18.38
C ASP A 124 8.21 -6.48 18.67
N LEU A 125 8.35 -5.16 18.45
CA LEU A 125 9.58 -4.41 18.75
C LEU A 125 9.62 -3.87 20.18
N GLY A 126 8.50 -3.89 20.90
CA GLY A 126 8.38 -3.33 22.25
C GLY A 126 8.22 -4.38 23.34
N LYS A 127 8.59 -4.03 24.58
CA LYS A 127 8.24 -4.81 25.77
C LYS A 127 6.83 -4.41 26.22
N GLY A 128 6.14 -5.29 26.98
CA GLY A 128 4.75 -5.05 27.41
C GLY A 128 4.46 -3.72 28.07
N SER A 129 5.35 -3.24 28.98
CA SER A 129 5.24 -1.92 29.58
C SER A 129 5.32 -0.78 28.55
N GLN A 130 6.23 -0.87 27.57
CA GLN A 130 6.37 0.14 26.52
C GLN A 130 5.12 0.23 25.61
N VAL A 131 4.46 -0.91 25.35
CA VAL A 131 3.20 -0.92 24.59
C VAL A 131 2.12 -0.18 25.37
N HIS A 132 1.98 -0.45 26.67
CA HIS A 132 1.00 0.21 27.53
C HIS A 132 1.23 1.73 27.59
N ASP A 133 2.48 2.16 27.80
CA ASP A 133 2.86 3.58 27.86
C ASP A 133 2.54 4.29 26.53
N LYS A 134 2.78 3.61 25.39
CA LYS A 134 2.45 4.15 24.07
C LYS A 134 0.94 4.26 23.82
N VAL A 135 0.15 3.31 24.31
CA VAL A 135 -1.32 3.42 24.26
C VAL A 135 -1.79 4.66 25.00
N THR A 136 -1.31 4.86 26.24
CA THR A 136 -1.64 6.04 27.05
C THR A 136 -1.21 7.32 26.33
N TYR A 137 0.02 7.37 25.86
CA TYR A 137 0.56 8.51 25.11
C TYR A 137 -0.30 8.92 23.91
N TRP A 138 -0.72 7.97 23.07
CA TRP A 138 -1.56 8.26 21.90
C TRP A 138 -2.99 8.66 22.28
N LYS A 139 -3.57 8.09 23.34
CA LYS A 139 -4.89 8.49 23.86
C LYS A 139 -4.89 9.93 24.38
N GLU A 140 -3.80 10.38 24.96
CA GLU A 140 -3.65 11.76 25.43
C GLU A 140 -3.40 12.73 24.28
N SER A 141 -2.66 12.29 23.23
CA SER A 141 -2.30 13.12 22.08
C SER A 141 -3.46 13.33 21.10
N LEU A 142 -4.31 12.31 20.89
CA LEU A 142 -5.45 12.33 19.96
C LEU A 142 -6.75 12.02 20.71
N LYS A 143 -7.50 13.06 21.07
CA LYS A 143 -8.71 12.93 21.90
C LYS A 143 -9.97 12.46 21.17
N ASN A 144 -9.97 12.45 19.83
CA ASN A 144 -11.11 12.05 19.00
C ASN A 144 -11.01 10.62 18.46
N ILE A 145 -10.20 9.76 19.08
CA ILE A 145 -10.11 8.34 18.72
C ILE A 145 -11.33 7.61 19.29
N HIS A 146 -12.02 6.84 18.45
CA HIS A 146 -13.18 6.02 18.86
C HIS A 146 -12.75 4.71 19.47
N GLU A 147 -11.73 4.06 18.92
CA GLU A 147 -11.24 2.77 19.33
C GLU A 147 -9.72 2.69 19.22
N PHE A 148 -9.14 1.75 19.95
CA PHE A 148 -7.68 1.55 20.01
C PHE A 148 -7.36 0.05 19.92
N VAL A 149 -6.44 -0.33 19.02
CA VAL A 149 -5.95 -1.72 18.88
C VAL A 149 -4.43 -1.73 18.77
N THR A 150 -3.82 -2.68 19.45
CA THR A 150 -2.38 -2.94 19.37
C THR A 150 -2.15 -4.18 18.53
N VAL A 151 -1.24 -4.14 17.53
CA VAL A 151 -1.00 -5.26 16.63
C VAL A 151 0.47 -5.40 16.26
N SER A 152 0.86 -6.57 15.79
CA SER A 152 2.03 -6.74 14.94
C SER A 152 1.60 -7.29 13.59
N ALA A 153 1.55 -6.45 12.56
CA ALA A 153 1.26 -6.88 11.20
C ALA A 153 2.32 -7.86 10.67
N LYS A 154 3.56 -7.80 11.18
CA LYS A 154 4.66 -8.69 10.81
C LYS A 154 4.43 -10.12 11.33
N THR A 155 4.07 -10.28 12.59
CA THR A 155 3.88 -11.59 13.24
C THR A 155 2.44 -12.10 13.14
N GLY A 156 1.48 -11.23 12.83
CA GLY A 156 0.04 -11.51 12.88
C GLY A 156 -0.58 -11.32 14.27
N GLN A 157 0.20 -10.96 15.29
CA GLN A 157 -0.28 -10.84 16.67
C GLN A 157 -1.40 -9.80 16.78
N GLN A 158 -2.54 -10.20 17.33
CA GLN A 158 -3.73 -9.37 17.60
C GLN A 158 -4.39 -8.74 16.35
N VAL A 159 -3.98 -9.11 15.13
CA VAL A 159 -4.61 -8.59 13.90
C VAL A 159 -6.06 -9.02 13.77
N GLU A 160 -6.39 -10.20 14.27
CA GLU A 160 -7.75 -10.77 14.34
C GLU A 160 -8.74 -9.91 15.14
N LEU A 161 -8.25 -9.08 16.06
CA LEU A 161 -9.08 -8.17 16.86
C LEU A 161 -9.61 -6.98 16.07
N LEU A 162 -9.02 -6.71 14.90
CA LEU A 162 -9.43 -5.55 14.07
C LEU A 162 -10.78 -5.77 13.40
N LEU A 163 -11.01 -6.95 12.83
CA LEU A 163 -12.22 -7.23 12.05
C LEU A 163 -13.53 -6.99 12.84
N PRO A 164 -13.72 -7.49 14.06
CA PRO A 164 -14.92 -7.18 14.84
C PRO A 164 -15.11 -5.69 15.10
N LYS A 165 -14.04 -5.00 15.47
CA LYS A 165 -14.09 -3.55 15.75
C LYS A 165 -14.38 -2.70 14.50
N ILE A 166 -13.85 -3.10 13.35
CA ILE A 166 -14.19 -2.47 12.07
C ILE A 166 -15.68 -2.66 11.78
N LEU A 167 -16.18 -3.90 11.90
CA LEU A 167 -17.60 -4.20 11.66
C LEU A 167 -18.53 -3.46 12.62
N ASP A 168 -18.15 -3.25 13.87
CA ASP A 168 -18.96 -2.49 14.84
C ASP A 168 -19.13 -1.02 14.41
N LEU A 169 -18.11 -0.44 13.77
CA LEU A 169 -18.09 0.97 13.35
C LEU A 169 -18.63 1.19 11.94
N LEU A 170 -18.73 0.15 11.10
CA LEU A 170 -19.25 0.29 9.74
C LEU A 170 -20.79 0.44 9.70
N PRO A 171 -21.30 1.21 8.73
CA PRO A 171 -22.74 1.39 8.53
C PRO A 171 -23.42 0.11 8.02
N VAL A 172 -24.74 0.04 8.21
CA VAL A 172 -25.58 -0.95 7.52
C VAL A 172 -25.82 -0.43 6.10
N HIS A 173 -25.27 -1.14 5.12
CA HIS A 173 -25.32 -0.79 3.70
C HIS A 173 -25.17 -2.05 2.84
N PRO A 174 -25.83 -2.15 1.68
CA PRO A 174 -25.60 -3.25 0.74
C PRO A 174 -24.15 -3.23 0.20
N PRO A 175 -23.66 -4.34 -0.39
CA PRO A 175 -22.30 -4.37 -0.94
C PRO A 175 -22.12 -3.32 -2.05
N TYR A 176 -20.95 -2.71 -2.12
CA TYR A 176 -20.56 -1.73 -3.14
C TYR A 176 -20.04 -2.40 -4.42
N PHE A 177 -19.44 -3.59 -4.27
CA PHE A 177 -18.81 -4.35 -5.34
C PHE A 177 -19.39 -5.77 -5.43
N PRO A 178 -19.32 -6.42 -6.60
CA PRO A 178 -19.58 -7.85 -6.73
C PRO A 178 -18.77 -8.67 -5.71
N GLN A 179 -19.35 -9.77 -5.21
CA GLN A 179 -18.72 -10.57 -4.15
C GLN A 179 -17.51 -11.38 -4.63
N ASP A 180 -17.31 -11.51 -5.93
CA ASP A 180 -16.17 -12.16 -6.57
C ASP A 180 -15.02 -11.19 -6.91
N GLU A 181 -15.21 -9.90 -6.66
CA GLU A 181 -14.15 -8.90 -6.79
C GLU A 181 -13.31 -8.79 -5.51
N TYR A 182 -11.98 -8.75 -5.68
CA TYR A 182 -11.01 -8.66 -4.59
C TYR A 182 -10.21 -7.36 -4.60
N THR A 183 -10.18 -6.62 -5.72
CA THR A 183 -9.42 -5.37 -5.87
C THR A 183 -9.87 -4.58 -7.10
N ASP A 184 -9.63 -3.26 -7.09
CA ASP A 184 -9.84 -2.35 -8.21
C ASP A 184 -8.70 -2.39 -9.25
N ARG A 185 -7.66 -3.19 -9.01
CA ARG A 185 -6.44 -3.17 -9.82
C ARG A 185 -6.36 -4.35 -10.79
N SER A 186 -5.83 -4.05 -11.98
CA SER A 186 -5.60 -5.07 -13.00
C SER A 186 -4.35 -5.91 -12.71
N GLU A 187 -4.26 -7.09 -13.31
CA GLU A 187 -3.07 -7.96 -13.28
C GLU A 187 -1.80 -7.24 -13.76
N ARG A 188 -1.92 -6.36 -14.76
CA ARG A 188 -0.81 -5.52 -15.23
C ARG A 188 -0.26 -4.61 -14.14
N PHE A 189 -1.12 -4.07 -13.31
CA PHE A 189 -0.71 -3.25 -12.16
C PHE A 189 0.11 -4.10 -11.18
N PHE A 190 -0.37 -5.28 -10.80
CA PHE A 190 0.37 -6.16 -9.89
C PHE A 190 1.71 -6.61 -10.49
N ALA A 191 1.76 -6.93 -11.79
CA ALA A 191 3.01 -7.25 -12.45
C ALA A 191 4.02 -6.09 -12.38
N SER A 192 3.59 -4.83 -12.57
CA SER A 192 4.46 -3.67 -12.43
C SER A 192 4.93 -3.47 -11.00
N GLU A 193 4.04 -3.63 -10.01
CA GLU A 193 4.36 -3.49 -8.60
C GLU A 193 5.34 -4.59 -8.11
N ILE A 194 5.18 -5.84 -8.54
CA ILE A 194 6.12 -6.92 -8.22
C ILE A 194 7.53 -6.60 -8.76
N ILE A 195 7.66 -6.11 -10.00
CA ILE A 195 8.96 -5.68 -10.53
C ILE A 195 9.51 -4.50 -9.70
N ARG A 196 8.67 -3.52 -9.37
CA ARG A 196 9.06 -2.35 -8.59
C ARG A 196 9.51 -2.74 -7.18
N GLU A 197 8.86 -3.72 -6.55
CA GLU A 197 9.30 -4.28 -5.27
C GLU A 197 10.73 -4.84 -5.37
N LYS A 198 11.04 -5.63 -6.42
CA LYS A 198 12.40 -6.19 -6.59
C LYS A 198 13.44 -5.09 -6.83
N ILE A 199 13.05 -3.98 -7.47
CA ILE A 199 13.93 -2.81 -7.56
C ILE A 199 14.15 -2.20 -6.18
N PHE A 200 13.10 -2.04 -5.37
CA PHE A 200 13.25 -1.54 -4.00
C PHE A 200 14.12 -2.44 -3.12
N LEU A 201 14.05 -3.75 -3.30
CA LEU A 201 14.84 -4.71 -2.51
C LEU A 201 16.30 -4.80 -2.95
N ASN A 202 16.59 -4.65 -4.25
CA ASN A 202 17.91 -4.90 -4.81
C ASN A 202 18.78 -3.65 -5.03
N TYR A 203 18.20 -2.44 -4.97
CA TYR A 203 18.94 -1.19 -5.16
C TYR A 203 18.79 -0.26 -3.96
N GLU A 204 19.79 0.58 -3.76
CA GLU A 204 19.88 1.49 -2.62
C GLU A 204 19.84 2.97 -3.06
N GLN A 205 19.98 3.87 -2.10
CA GLN A 205 20.02 5.32 -2.26
C GLN A 205 18.80 5.84 -3.01
N GLU A 206 18.99 6.63 -4.07
CA GLU A 206 17.91 7.28 -4.82
C GLU A 206 17.29 6.38 -5.91
N ILE A 207 17.92 5.27 -6.28
CA ILE A 207 17.48 4.43 -7.40
C ILE A 207 16.03 3.94 -7.24
N PRO A 208 15.61 3.34 -6.12
CA PRO A 208 14.22 2.90 -5.95
C PRO A 208 13.22 4.05 -6.11
N TYR A 209 13.57 5.24 -5.61
CA TYR A 209 12.67 6.40 -5.62
C TYR A 209 12.55 7.09 -6.97
N SER A 210 13.59 6.98 -7.82
CA SER A 210 13.66 7.56 -9.17
C SER A 210 13.18 6.62 -10.27
N THR A 211 12.75 5.40 -9.90
CA THR A 211 12.34 4.36 -10.84
C THR A 211 10.82 4.25 -10.94
N GLU A 212 10.32 4.06 -12.16
CA GLU A 212 8.94 3.70 -12.47
C GLU A 212 8.90 2.47 -13.37
N VAL A 213 7.83 1.67 -13.27
CA VAL A 213 7.67 0.45 -14.06
C VAL A 213 6.35 0.48 -14.82
N SER A 214 6.40 0.33 -16.13
CA SER A 214 5.21 0.20 -16.98
C SER A 214 5.18 -1.13 -17.70
N ILE A 215 4.07 -1.82 -17.65
CA ILE A 215 3.84 -3.03 -18.44
C ILE A 215 3.41 -2.63 -19.85
N THR A 216 4.29 -2.86 -20.82
CA THR A 216 4.05 -2.51 -22.23
C THR A 216 3.30 -3.60 -22.99
N SER A 217 3.44 -4.86 -22.58
CA SER A 217 2.69 -6.00 -23.09
C SER A 217 2.37 -6.99 -21.98
N PHE A 218 1.15 -7.50 -21.97
CA PHE A 218 0.70 -8.57 -21.08
C PHE A 218 -0.18 -9.48 -21.93
N LYS A 219 0.31 -10.67 -22.24
CA LYS A 219 -0.38 -11.66 -23.06
C LYS A 219 -0.53 -12.95 -22.28
N GLU A 220 -1.75 -13.27 -21.94
CA GLU A 220 -2.11 -14.50 -21.27
C GLU A 220 -2.38 -15.58 -22.32
N GLU A 221 -1.64 -16.68 -22.25
CA GLU A 221 -1.82 -17.90 -23.03
C GLU A 221 -2.26 -19.04 -22.08
N ALA A 222 -2.59 -20.20 -22.61
CA ALA A 222 -3.11 -21.31 -21.79
C ALA A 222 -2.21 -21.66 -20.60
N ASP A 223 -0.90 -21.81 -20.81
CA ASP A 223 0.05 -22.29 -19.80
C ASP A 223 1.09 -21.25 -19.36
N ILE A 224 1.13 -20.07 -19.99
CA ILE A 224 2.16 -19.08 -19.76
C ILE A 224 1.61 -17.66 -19.96
N ILE A 225 2.07 -16.73 -19.11
CA ILE A 225 1.84 -15.30 -19.31
C ILE A 225 3.14 -14.66 -19.80
N ARG A 226 3.07 -13.92 -20.92
CA ARG A 226 4.20 -13.19 -21.49
C ARG A 226 4.09 -11.71 -21.16
N ILE A 227 5.09 -11.19 -20.46
CA ILE A 227 5.12 -9.82 -19.95
C ILE A 227 6.32 -9.09 -20.53
N SER A 228 6.09 -7.93 -21.11
CA SER A 228 7.15 -6.98 -21.45
C SER A 228 7.00 -5.75 -20.56
N ALA A 229 8.04 -5.40 -19.84
CA ALA A 229 8.07 -4.26 -18.92
C ALA A 229 9.15 -3.24 -19.32
N THR A 230 8.82 -1.96 -19.20
CA THR A 230 9.80 -0.88 -19.29
C THR A 230 10.01 -0.27 -17.91
N ILE A 231 11.27 -0.27 -17.48
CA ILE A 231 11.74 0.36 -16.24
C ILE A 231 12.27 1.74 -16.63
N TYR A 232 11.64 2.79 -16.12
CA TYR A 232 12.05 4.17 -16.36
C TYR A 232 12.91 4.67 -15.19
N VAL A 233 13.94 5.42 -15.53
CA VAL A 233 14.81 6.12 -14.58
C VAL A 233 15.01 7.58 -15.03
N GLU A 234 15.47 8.45 -14.13
CA GLU A 234 15.60 9.88 -14.47
C GLU A 234 16.90 10.24 -15.22
N ARG A 235 17.96 9.38 -15.18
CA ARG A 235 19.29 9.73 -15.73
C ARG A 235 19.98 8.50 -16.31
N ASP A 236 20.88 8.71 -17.27
CA ASP A 236 21.69 7.62 -17.86
C ASP A 236 22.58 6.90 -16.85
N SER A 237 23.13 7.60 -15.85
CA SER A 237 23.88 6.99 -14.76
C SER A 237 23.06 5.97 -14.00
N GLN A 238 21.79 6.28 -13.71
CA GLN A 238 20.84 5.38 -13.03
C GLN A 238 20.50 4.16 -13.92
N LYS A 239 20.35 4.39 -15.24
CA LYS A 239 20.16 3.29 -16.21
C LYS A 239 21.31 2.31 -16.16
N GLY A 240 22.57 2.80 -16.12
CA GLY A 240 23.74 1.96 -15.97
C GLY A 240 23.74 1.14 -14.69
N ILE A 241 23.30 1.74 -13.55
CA ILE A 241 23.18 1.06 -12.26
C ILE A 241 22.11 -0.05 -12.30
N ILE A 242 20.92 0.25 -12.87
CA ILE A 242 19.82 -0.73 -13.00
C ILE A 242 20.25 -1.92 -13.85
N ILE A 243 20.94 -1.69 -14.97
CA ILE A 243 21.39 -2.77 -15.86
C ILE A 243 22.50 -3.59 -15.17
N GLY A 244 23.47 -2.92 -14.58
CA GLY A 244 24.63 -3.54 -13.95
C GLY A 244 25.63 -4.12 -14.95
N LYS A 245 26.76 -4.61 -14.46
CA LYS A 245 27.83 -5.21 -15.29
C LYS A 245 27.29 -6.44 -16.03
N ALA A 246 27.43 -6.47 -17.34
CA ALA A 246 26.91 -7.55 -18.21
C ALA A 246 25.42 -7.87 -17.96
N ALA A 247 24.62 -6.87 -17.63
CA ALA A 247 23.20 -6.98 -17.30
C ALA A 247 22.88 -7.88 -16.08
N SER A 248 23.84 -8.10 -15.18
CA SER A 248 23.67 -9.00 -14.04
C SER A 248 22.58 -8.53 -13.06
N SER A 249 22.51 -7.22 -12.79
CA SER A 249 21.56 -6.66 -11.81
C SER A 249 20.12 -6.73 -12.31
N ILE A 250 19.87 -6.33 -13.56
CA ILE A 250 18.52 -6.39 -14.14
C ILE A 250 18.06 -7.85 -14.33
N LYS A 251 18.96 -8.79 -14.66
CA LYS A 251 18.65 -10.21 -14.72
C LYS A 251 18.21 -10.75 -13.37
N LYS A 252 18.89 -10.35 -12.27
CA LYS A 252 18.49 -10.73 -10.91
C LYS A 252 17.08 -10.27 -10.59
N VAL A 253 16.77 -8.99 -10.84
CA VAL A 253 15.41 -8.43 -10.69
C VAL A 253 14.40 -9.24 -11.50
N GLY A 254 14.68 -9.53 -12.77
CA GLY A 254 13.79 -10.30 -13.63
C GLY A 254 13.53 -11.73 -13.12
N VAL A 255 14.54 -12.42 -12.61
CA VAL A 255 14.41 -13.77 -12.04
C VAL A 255 13.56 -13.76 -10.77
N GLU A 256 13.84 -12.82 -9.86
CA GLU A 256 13.08 -12.67 -8.60
C GLU A 256 11.61 -12.28 -8.87
N ALA A 257 11.39 -11.29 -9.77
CA ALA A 257 10.05 -10.86 -10.16
C ALA A 257 9.26 -12.00 -10.84
N ARG A 258 9.90 -12.76 -11.73
CA ARG A 258 9.26 -13.91 -12.38
C ARG A 258 8.76 -14.92 -11.36
N ARG A 259 9.62 -15.32 -10.40
CA ARG A 259 9.25 -16.30 -9.37
C ARG A 259 8.02 -15.85 -8.56
N ASP A 260 8.00 -14.58 -8.16
CA ASP A 260 6.91 -14.07 -7.34
C ASP A 260 5.63 -13.88 -8.17
N MET A 261 5.73 -13.51 -9.46
CA MET A 261 4.60 -13.50 -10.39
C MET A 261 4.06 -14.92 -10.64
N GLU A 262 4.91 -15.92 -10.80
CA GLU A 262 4.48 -17.33 -10.95
C GLU A 262 3.67 -17.80 -9.73
N SER A 263 4.08 -17.39 -8.53
CA SER A 263 3.32 -17.65 -7.30
C SER A 263 2.00 -16.88 -7.26
N PHE A 264 1.99 -15.63 -7.70
CA PHE A 264 0.82 -14.74 -7.64
C PHE A 264 -0.25 -15.11 -8.68
N PHE A 265 0.15 -15.36 -9.94
CA PHE A 265 -0.77 -15.66 -11.03
C PHE A 265 -1.08 -17.16 -11.19
N GLY A 266 -0.35 -18.05 -10.51
CA GLY A 266 -0.52 -19.49 -10.62
C GLY A 266 -0.15 -20.07 -11.98
N LYS A 267 0.56 -19.32 -12.84
CA LYS A 267 0.98 -19.70 -14.19
C LYS A 267 2.46 -19.46 -14.41
N LYS A 268 3.05 -20.14 -15.39
CA LYS A 268 4.42 -19.85 -15.84
C LYS A 268 4.50 -18.42 -16.38
N ILE A 269 5.61 -17.75 -16.10
CA ILE A 269 5.85 -16.37 -16.53
C ILE A 269 7.09 -16.29 -17.43
N PHE A 270 6.94 -15.65 -18.58
CA PHE A 270 8.04 -15.13 -19.38
C PHE A 270 8.07 -13.62 -19.25
N ILE A 271 9.20 -13.05 -18.81
CA ILE A 271 9.36 -11.63 -18.59
C ILE A 271 10.54 -11.07 -19.39
N GLU A 272 10.28 -9.99 -20.13
CA GLU A 272 11.29 -9.15 -20.76
C GLU A 272 11.31 -7.77 -20.09
N THR A 273 12.49 -7.25 -19.80
CA THR A 273 12.65 -5.96 -19.15
C THR A 273 13.53 -5.03 -19.98
N HIS A 274 13.07 -3.82 -20.22
CA HIS A 274 13.82 -2.76 -20.89
C HIS A 274 14.04 -1.59 -19.93
N VAL A 275 15.18 -0.90 -20.03
CA VAL A 275 15.46 0.28 -19.21
C VAL A 275 15.54 1.51 -20.09
N LYS A 276 14.72 2.53 -19.81
CA LYS A 276 14.66 3.79 -20.54
C LYS A 276 14.87 4.97 -19.60
N VAL A 277 15.48 6.04 -20.11
CA VAL A 277 15.55 7.30 -19.40
C VAL A 277 14.29 8.11 -19.69
N ALA A 278 13.71 8.68 -18.65
CA ALA A 278 12.63 9.65 -18.67
C ALA A 278 13.05 10.80 -17.73
N ASP A 279 13.71 11.80 -18.31
CA ASP A 279 14.31 12.89 -17.55
C ASP A 279 13.31 13.55 -16.61
N ASN A 280 13.68 13.67 -15.32
CA ASN A 280 12.88 14.35 -14.30
C ASN A 280 11.38 13.98 -14.27
N TRP A 281 11.04 12.74 -14.64
CA TRP A 281 9.64 12.29 -14.79
C TRP A 281 8.77 12.56 -13.55
N ARG A 282 9.35 12.50 -12.33
CA ARG A 282 8.63 12.78 -11.08
C ARG A 282 8.10 14.21 -10.94
N LYS A 283 8.62 15.14 -11.76
CA LYS A 283 8.22 16.56 -11.78
C LYS A 283 7.36 16.92 -13.00
N GLN A 284 7.15 15.97 -13.94
CA GLN A 284 6.45 16.23 -15.20
C GLN A 284 5.04 15.68 -15.16
N SER A 285 4.03 16.55 -15.11
CA SER A 285 2.62 16.15 -15.07
C SER A 285 2.22 15.23 -16.23
N LEU A 286 2.75 15.46 -17.44
CA LEU A 286 2.49 14.60 -18.60
C LEU A 286 3.00 13.16 -18.38
N LYS A 287 4.18 12.99 -17.79
CA LYS A 287 4.72 11.67 -17.45
C LYS A 287 3.96 11.01 -16.32
N LEU A 288 3.59 11.77 -15.31
CA LEU A 288 2.77 11.27 -14.21
C LEU A 288 1.39 10.82 -14.70
N LYS A 289 0.77 11.54 -15.64
CA LYS A 289 -0.47 11.10 -16.29
C LYS A 289 -0.24 9.80 -17.09
N GLN A 290 0.83 9.70 -17.87
CA GLN A 290 1.19 8.49 -18.61
C GLN A 290 1.38 7.27 -17.69
N PHE A 291 1.90 7.47 -16.49
CA PHE A 291 2.15 6.43 -15.48
C PHE A 291 0.95 6.18 -14.55
N GLY A 292 -0.18 6.87 -14.77
CA GLY A 292 -1.42 6.65 -14.01
C GLY A 292 -1.44 7.29 -12.63
N TYR A 293 -0.60 8.30 -12.38
CA TYR A 293 -0.61 9.08 -11.13
C TYR A 293 -1.57 10.27 -11.17
N LEU A 294 -1.91 10.76 -12.36
CA LEU A 294 -2.83 11.88 -12.59
C LEU A 294 -3.86 11.47 -13.64
N GLU A 295 -5.06 12.03 -13.55
CA GLU A 295 -6.15 11.91 -14.54
C GLU A 295 -5.95 12.80 -15.76
#